data_22facd6b3c66a4c604bd61f809548062
#
_entry.id   22facd6b3c66a4c604bd61f809548062
#
_cell.length_a   1.000
_cell.length_b   1.000
_cell.length_c   1.000
_cell.angle_alpha   90.00
_cell.angle_beta   90.00
_cell.angle_gamma   90.00
#
_symmetry.space_group_name_H-M   'P 1'
#
loop_
_entity.id
_entity.type
_entity.pdbx_description
1 polymer ?
#
loop_
_entity_poly.entity_id
_entity_poly.type
_entity_poly.pdbx_seq_one_letter_code
_entity_poly.pdbx_strand_id
1 'polypeptide(L)' 'MDECLFCKIVNDEIPCEIMFENENVLAFRDLNPQAPTHILVIPRKHISTINELETEDTLLVGEILLTAKNLAKVENID' A
#
# COMPACT_ATOMS: atom_id res chain seq x y z
N MET A 1 -8.36 1.28 15.97
CA MET A 1 -7.78 1.98 14.82
C MET A 1 -6.41 2.51 15.14
N ASP A 2 -6.20 3.03 16.33
CA ASP A 2 -4.92 3.63 16.72
C ASP A 2 -3.77 2.63 16.74
N GLU A 3 -4.08 1.35 16.86
CA GLU A 3 -3.07 0.32 16.93
C GLU A 3 -2.80 -0.37 15.58
N CYS A 4 -3.49 0.07 14.52
CA CYS A 4 -3.27 -0.46 13.19
C CYS A 4 -1.90 -0.01 12.68
N LEU A 5 -1.02 -0.97 12.41
CA LEU A 5 0.33 -0.67 11.91
C LEU A 5 0.29 0.15 10.63
N PHE A 6 -0.58 -0.23 9.68
CA PHE A 6 -0.67 0.48 8.40
C PHE A 6 -1.23 1.88 8.56
N CYS A 7 -2.17 2.08 9.49
CA CYS A 7 -2.67 3.41 9.77
C CYS A 7 -1.57 4.30 10.34
N LYS A 8 -0.70 3.76 11.17
CA LYS A 8 0.43 4.50 11.70
C LYS A 8 1.41 4.90 10.61
N ILE A 9 1.64 4.03 9.63
CA ILE A 9 2.51 4.34 8.50
C ILE A 9 1.90 5.43 7.65
N VAL A 10 0.60 5.35 7.38
CA VAL A 10 -0.12 6.36 6.59
C VAL A 10 -0.03 7.73 7.28
N ASN A 11 -0.05 7.76 8.59
CA ASN A 11 0.00 9.00 9.39
C ASN A 11 1.42 9.44 9.73
N ASP A 12 2.44 8.84 9.10
CA ASP A 12 3.85 9.16 9.32
C ASP A 12 4.32 8.92 10.76
N GLU A 13 3.65 8.06 11.50
CA GLU A 13 4.05 7.73 12.87
C GLU A 13 5.16 6.69 12.91
N ILE A 14 5.35 5.94 11.82
CA ILE A 14 6.40 4.94 11.70
C ILE A 14 7.20 5.25 10.42
N PRO A 15 8.52 5.46 10.54
CA PRO A 15 9.33 5.74 9.36
C PRO A 15 9.41 4.52 8.45
N CYS A 16 9.36 4.76 7.15
CA CYS A 16 9.51 3.71 6.15
C CYS A 16 10.00 4.34 4.84
N GLU A 17 10.54 3.50 3.97
CA GLU A 17 10.99 3.96 2.66
C GLU A 17 9.80 3.97 1.69
N ILE A 18 9.31 5.16 1.38
CA ILE A 18 8.16 5.32 0.51
C ILE A 18 8.61 5.24 -0.95
N MET A 19 7.98 4.33 -1.71
CA MET A 19 8.27 4.12 -3.13
C MET A 19 7.32 4.91 -4.01
N PHE A 20 6.09 5.14 -3.54
CA PHE A 20 5.07 5.88 -4.28
C PHE A 20 3.98 6.29 -3.30
N GLU A 21 3.44 7.49 -3.49
CA GLU A 21 2.29 7.92 -2.71
C GLU A 21 1.45 8.93 -3.49
N ASN A 22 0.15 8.87 -3.24
CA ASN A 22 -0.77 9.90 -3.70
C ASN A 22 -1.88 10.01 -2.66
N GLU A 23 -2.97 10.69 -2.99
CA GLU A 23 -4.03 10.92 -2.03
C GLU A 23 -4.83 9.67 -1.65
N ASN A 24 -4.68 8.58 -2.40
CA ASN A 24 -5.47 7.37 -2.20
C ASN A 24 -4.64 6.14 -1.83
N VAL A 25 -3.38 6.09 -2.22
CA VAL A 25 -2.54 4.89 -2.15
C VAL A 25 -1.15 5.24 -1.62
N LEU A 26 -0.60 4.32 -0.84
CA LEU A 26 0.77 4.42 -0.34
C LEU A 26 1.48 3.11 -0.64
N ALA A 27 2.69 3.18 -1.19
CA ALA A 27 3.52 2.01 -1.43
C ALA A 27 4.88 2.23 -0.77
N PHE A 28 5.36 1.23 -0.04
CA PHE A 28 6.62 1.36 0.70
C PHE A 28 7.30 0.00 0.81
N ARG A 29 8.62 0.02 1.07
CA ARG A 29 9.35 -1.21 1.28
C ARG A 29 8.99 -1.79 2.65
N ASP A 30 8.83 -3.12 2.71
CA ASP A 30 8.51 -3.81 3.95
C ASP A 30 9.64 -3.55 4.95
N LEU A 31 9.26 -3.23 6.19
CA LEU A 31 10.22 -3.00 7.27
C LEU A 31 10.97 -4.28 7.65
N ASN A 32 10.37 -5.44 7.36
CA ASN A 32 10.95 -6.75 7.68
C ASN A 32 10.76 -7.65 6.45
N PRO A 33 11.51 -7.38 5.35
CA PRO A 33 11.28 -8.07 4.09
C PRO A 33 11.60 -9.56 4.14
N GLN A 34 10.74 -10.34 3.47
CA GLN A 34 10.90 -11.79 3.34
C GLN A 34 11.58 -12.16 2.03
N ALA A 35 11.90 -11.18 1.19
CA ALA A 35 12.49 -11.37 -0.13
C ALA A 35 13.34 -10.14 -0.47
N PRO A 36 14.28 -10.26 -1.44
CA PRO A 36 15.10 -9.11 -1.85
C PRO A 36 14.28 -7.89 -2.29
N THR A 37 13.13 -8.13 -2.91
CA THR A 37 12.20 -7.06 -3.23
C THR A 37 10.86 -7.38 -2.57
N HIS A 38 10.49 -6.60 -1.59
CA HIS A 38 9.23 -6.80 -0.87
C HIS A 38 8.60 -5.45 -0.59
N ILE A 39 7.66 -5.07 -1.44
CA ILE A 39 6.98 -3.78 -1.39
C ILE A 39 5.51 -3.99 -1.06
N LEU A 40 5.01 -3.20 -0.14
CA LEU A 40 3.60 -3.24 0.26
C LEU A 40 2.87 -2.06 -0.38
N VAL A 41 1.73 -2.34 -0.98
CA VAL A 41 0.87 -1.31 -1.58
C VAL A 41 -0.43 -1.31 -0.79
N ILE A 42 -0.72 -0.21 -0.13
CA ILE A 42 -1.89 -0.11 0.74
C ILE A 42 -2.75 1.10 0.39
N PRO A 43 -4.08 1.01 0.63
CA PRO A 43 -4.92 2.20 0.54
C PRO A 43 -4.72 3.06 1.78
N ARG A 44 -4.92 4.38 1.64
CA ARG A 44 -4.89 5.25 2.81
C ARG A 44 -6.16 5.06 3.66
N LYS A 45 -7.25 4.63 3.01
CA LYS A 45 -8.47 4.28 3.72
C LYS A 45 -8.27 2.97 4.48
N HIS A 46 -8.63 2.95 5.75
CA HIS A 46 -8.50 1.73 6.55
C HIS A 46 -9.53 0.69 6.08
N ILE A 47 -9.03 -0.43 5.57
CA ILE A 47 -9.86 -1.56 5.13
C ILE A 47 -9.21 -2.82 5.69
N SER A 48 -9.85 -3.46 6.66
CA SER A 48 -9.26 -4.61 7.36
C SER A 48 -9.32 -5.89 6.52
N THR A 49 -10.42 -6.10 5.81
CA THR A 49 -10.62 -7.32 5.03
C THR A 49 -11.37 -7.00 3.74
N ILE A 50 -11.31 -7.94 2.79
CA ILE A 50 -12.04 -7.80 1.53
C ILE A 50 -13.54 -7.60 1.77
N ASN A 51 -14.07 -8.18 2.84
CA ASN A 51 -15.49 -8.05 3.15
C ASN A 51 -15.91 -6.62 3.47
N GLU A 52 -14.96 -5.74 3.80
CA GLU A 52 -15.26 -4.34 4.10
C GLU A 52 -15.23 -3.46 2.87
N LEU A 53 -14.86 -4.01 1.71
CA LEU A 53 -14.89 -3.26 0.47
C LEU A 53 -16.31 -2.96 0.03
N GLU A 54 -16.52 -1.72 -0.42
CA GLU A 54 -17.81 -1.27 -0.92
C GLU A 54 -17.71 -0.99 -2.42
N THR A 55 -18.86 -0.87 -3.07
CA THR A 55 -18.90 -0.55 -4.50
C THR A 55 -18.15 0.75 -4.79
N GLU A 56 -18.20 1.71 -3.89
CA GLU A 56 -17.51 2.99 -4.05
C GLU A 56 -15.99 2.84 -4.02
N ASP A 57 -15.46 1.71 -3.58
CA ASP A 57 -14.01 1.45 -3.54
C ASP A 57 -13.47 0.88 -4.84
N THR A 58 -14.29 0.75 -5.88
CA THR A 58 -13.89 0.15 -7.15
C THR A 58 -12.68 0.83 -7.77
N LEU A 59 -12.68 2.15 -7.81
CA LEU A 59 -11.56 2.91 -8.37
C LEU A 59 -10.31 2.76 -7.52
N LEU A 60 -10.47 2.73 -6.20
CA LEU A 60 -9.35 2.55 -5.28
C LEU A 60 -8.67 1.19 -5.49
N VAL A 61 -9.44 0.13 -5.62
CA VAL A 61 -8.89 -1.21 -5.84
C VAL A 61 -8.13 -1.25 -7.17
N GLY A 62 -8.70 -0.65 -8.22
CA GLY A 62 -8.02 -0.57 -9.52
C GLY A 62 -6.73 0.21 -9.44
N GLU A 63 -6.71 1.30 -8.69
CA GLU A 63 -5.53 2.12 -8.52
C GLU A 63 -4.41 1.35 -7.81
N ILE A 64 -4.76 0.56 -6.80
CA ILE A 64 -3.79 -0.29 -6.10
C ILE A 64 -3.13 -1.26 -7.07
N LEU A 65 -3.93 -1.92 -7.91
CA LEU A 65 -3.41 -2.89 -8.87
C LEU A 65 -2.50 -2.23 -9.90
N LEU A 66 -2.87 -1.06 -10.40
CA LEU A 66 -2.05 -0.33 -11.37
C LEU A 66 -0.75 0.15 -10.74
N THR A 67 -0.80 0.58 -9.48
CA THR A 67 0.40 0.99 -8.75
C THR A 67 1.35 -0.19 -8.62
N ALA A 68 0.84 -1.36 -8.26
CA ALA A 68 1.65 -2.56 -8.12
C ALA A 68 2.31 -2.92 -9.46
N LYS A 69 1.57 -2.85 -10.57
CA LYS A 69 2.10 -3.12 -11.90
C LYS A 69 3.26 -2.19 -12.24
N ASN A 70 3.09 -0.89 -11.98
CA ASN A 70 4.11 0.10 -12.31
C ASN A 70 5.36 -0.09 -11.46
N LEU A 71 5.20 -0.40 -10.18
CA LEU A 71 6.34 -0.64 -9.31
C LEU A 71 7.08 -1.92 -9.69
N ALA A 72 6.37 -2.95 -10.13
CA ALA A 72 7.01 -4.18 -10.61
C ALA A 72 7.93 -3.89 -11.79
N LYS A 73 7.51 -3.02 -12.70
CA LYS A 73 8.36 -2.61 -13.82
C LYS A 73 9.60 -1.86 -13.37
N VAL A 74 9.42 -0.93 -12.43
CA VAL A 74 10.53 -0.15 -11.88
C VAL A 74 11.57 -1.06 -11.23
N GLU A 75 11.10 -2.11 -10.53
CA GLU A 75 11.98 -3.06 -9.83
C GLU A 75 12.43 -4.23 -10.72
N ASN A 76 12.01 -4.25 -11.99
CA ASN A 76 12.42 -5.28 -12.96
C ASN A 76 11.93 -6.69 -12.60
N ILE A 77 10.75 -6.80 -12.04
CA ILE A 77 10.19 -8.10 -11.62
C ILE A 77 8.84 -8.39 -12.29
N ASP A 78 8.49 -7.61 -13.31
CA ASP A 78 7.23 -7.81 -14.03
C ASP A 78 7.29 -9.00 -15.00
#